data_c05bd663808ddf5349225695d725cbdb
#
_entry.id   c05bd663808ddf5349225695d725cbdb
#
_cell.length_a   1.000
_cell.length_b   1.000
_cell.length_c   1.000
_cell.angle_alpha   90.00
_cell.angle_beta   90.00
_cell.angle_gamma   90.00
#
_symmetry.space_group_name_H-M   'P 1'
#
loop_
_entity.id
_entity.type
_entity.pdbx_description
1 polymer ?
#
loop_
_entity_poly.entity_id
_entity_poly.type
_entity_poly.pdbx_seq_one_letter_code
_entity_poly.pdbx_strand_id
1 'polypeptide(L)'
;MNVKKLIAKGYLWLLLALLYTPIAIIAIFSFTETKVLGNWTGFSLKLYTNLFSGGMSGSLVSAIQNTIVIALAASTIATVLGSIAAIGIYNMRSRSRKAITFLNNIPLINPDIITGISLFLLFVWLGVSQGYTTVILAHVVFCTPYVVLSVMPRLTSMNPNIYEAALDLGATPFQALRKVIIPEIKPGIISGFILSFTLSIDDFAVSLFTKGNIGLETLSTFIYSDARKGGLTPELRPLSTIIFVTVLVLLLIINRRQTKTRDKLA
;
A
#
# COMPACT_ATOMS: atom_id res chain seq x y z
N MET A 1 12.80 30.60 27.91
CA MET A 1 12.58 29.60 26.79
C MET A 1 13.91 29.37 26.12
N ASN A 2 14.49 28.15 26.18
CA ASN A 2 15.85 27.87 25.68
C ASN A 2 15.94 28.14 24.17
N VAL A 3 16.83 29.03 23.75
CA VAL A 3 17.07 29.39 22.34
C VAL A 3 17.24 28.15 21.46
N LYS A 4 17.91 27.10 21.96
CA LYS A 4 18.05 25.81 21.27
C LYS A 4 16.70 25.13 20.99
N LYS A 5 15.74 25.21 21.92
CA LYS A 5 14.38 24.66 21.73
C LYS A 5 13.58 25.47 20.68
N LEU A 6 13.79 26.78 20.64
CA LEU A 6 13.14 27.67 19.68
C LEU A 6 13.65 27.40 18.25
N ILE A 7 14.98 27.28 18.08
CA ILE A 7 15.62 26.96 16.81
C ILE A 7 15.20 25.56 16.33
N ALA A 8 15.20 24.54 17.21
CA ALA A 8 14.75 23.19 16.87
C ALA A 8 13.29 23.16 16.42
N LYS A 9 12.42 23.94 17.11
CA LYS A 9 10.99 24.03 16.75
C LYS A 9 10.79 24.77 15.42
N GLY A 10 11.54 25.85 15.19
CA GLY A 10 11.52 26.59 13.92
C GLY A 10 11.99 25.74 12.73
N TYR A 11 13.09 24.99 12.92
CA TYR A 11 13.59 24.04 11.92
C TYR A 11 12.56 22.97 11.57
N LEU A 12 11.89 22.41 12.58
CA LEU A 12 10.84 21.40 12.36
C LEU A 12 9.66 21.95 11.55
N TRP A 13 9.19 23.15 11.86
CA TRP A 13 8.12 23.81 11.11
C TRP A 13 8.53 24.16 9.67
N LEU A 14 9.77 24.62 9.49
CA LEU A 14 10.32 24.88 8.15
C LEU A 14 10.37 23.60 7.32
N LEU A 15 10.84 22.50 7.90
CA LEU A 15 10.94 21.20 7.25
C LEU A 15 9.55 20.68 6.87
N LEU A 16 8.58 20.77 7.76
CA LEU A 16 7.18 20.42 7.48
C LEU A 16 6.60 21.29 6.37
N ALA A 17 6.78 22.61 6.43
CA ALA A 17 6.31 23.51 5.39
C ALA A 17 6.89 23.14 4.03
N LEU A 18 8.20 22.87 3.95
CA LEU A 18 8.88 22.49 2.71
C LEU A 18 8.36 21.15 2.16
N LEU A 19 8.11 20.16 3.02
CA LEU A 19 7.55 18.86 2.62
C LEU A 19 6.12 18.95 2.10
N TYR A 20 5.28 19.81 2.69
CA TYR A 20 3.88 19.95 2.28
C TYR A 20 3.67 20.99 1.18
N THR A 21 4.66 21.83 0.88
CA THR A 21 4.56 22.85 -0.18
C THR A 21 4.14 22.29 -1.54
N PRO A 22 4.72 21.19 -2.07
CA PRO A 22 4.29 20.65 -3.37
C PRO A 22 2.82 20.22 -3.37
N ILE A 23 2.35 19.63 -2.28
CA ILE A 23 0.94 19.21 -2.14
C ILE A 23 0.02 20.45 -2.07
N ALA A 24 0.43 21.47 -1.31
CA ALA A 24 -0.30 22.73 -1.21
C ALA A 24 -0.40 23.43 -2.56
N ILE A 25 0.67 23.42 -3.36
CA ILE A 25 0.68 23.98 -4.71
C ILE A 25 -0.34 23.23 -5.59
N ILE A 26 -0.33 21.90 -5.62
CA ILE A 26 -1.29 21.11 -6.39
C ILE A 26 -2.72 21.42 -5.93
N ALA A 27 -2.95 21.50 -4.61
CA ALA A 27 -4.26 21.84 -4.05
C ALA A 27 -4.73 23.25 -4.46
N ILE A 28 -3.87 24.24 -4.45
CA ILE A 28 -4.20 25.61 -4.91
C ILE A 28 -4.53 25.58 -6.41
N PHE A 29 -3.68 24.96 -7.23
CA PHE A 29 -3.89 24.87 -8.67
C PHE A 29 -5.01 23.92 -9.09
N SER A 30 -5.62 23.17 -8.18
CA SER A 30 -6.85 22.40 -8.45
C SER A 30 -8.08 23.29 -8.64
N PHE A 31 -8.02 24.55 -8.17
CA PHE A 31 -9.08 25.54 -8.29
C PHE A 31 -8.90 26.49 -9.49
N THR A 32 -8.11 26.10 -10.49
CA THR A 32 -7.92 26.89 -11.71
C THR A 32 -7.97 26.01 -12.95
N GLU A 33 -8.50 26.55 -14.07
CA GLU A 33 -8.68 25.79 -15.33
C GLU A 33 -7.44 25.66 -16.19
N THR A 34 -6.28 26.18 -15.75
CA THR A 34 -5.07 26.20 -16.56
C THR A 34 -4.55 24.78 -16.85
N LYS A 35 -4.04 24.57 -18.07
CA LYS A 35 -3.35 23.34 -18.43
C LYS A 35 -1.93 23.28 -17.83
N VAL A 36 -1.30 24.42 -17.62
CA VAL A 36 0.10 24.52 -17.13
C VAL A 36 0.13 24.97 -15.69
N LEU A 37 0.84 24.23 -14.84
CA LEU A 37 1.13 24.63 -13.46
C LEU A 37 1.94 25.92 -13.44
N GLY A 38 1.56 26.85 -12.55
CA GLY A 38 2.24 28.16 -12.42
C GLY A 38 1.51 29.32 -13.09
N ASN A 39 0.55 29.07 -13.97
CA ASN A 39 -0.28 30.12 -14.55
C ASN A 39 -1.67 30.14 -13.89
N TRP A 40 -1.99 31.19 -13.13
CA TRP A 40 -3.26 31.35 -12.45
C TRP A 40 -4.23 32.17 -13.33
N THR A 41 -5.31 31.56 -13.82
CA THR A 41 -6.31 32.18 -14.68
C THR A 41 -7.60 32.58 -13.94
N GLY A 42 -7.62 32.44 -12.63
CA GLY A 42 -8.79 32.74 -11.81
C GLY A 42 -9.30 31.49 -11.06
N PHE A 43 -10.20 31.74 -10.09
CA PHE A 43 -10.82 30.66 -9.31
C PHE A 43 -11.91 29.97 -10.14
N SER A 44 -11.84 28.66 -10.27
CA SER A 44 -12.85 27.85 -10.97
C SER A 44 -13.01 26.48 -10.29
N LEU A 45 -14.22 25.99 -10.19
CA LEU A 45 -14.55 24.63 -9.73
C LEU A 45 -14.79 23.65 -10.90
N LYS A 46 -14.52 24.08 -12.12
CA LYS A 46 -14.82 23.29 -13.34
C LYS A 46 -14.06 21.97 -13.37
N LEU A 47 -12.82 21.91 -12.85
CA LEU A 47 -12.08 20.65 -12.75
C LEU A 47 -12.74 19.67 -11.79
N TYR A 48 -13.35 20.16 -10.71
CA TYR A 48 -14.13 19.33 -9.78
C TYR A 48 -15.45 18.87 -10.40
N THR A 49 -16.18 19.76 -11.07
CA THR A 49 -17.43 19.38 -11.77
C THR A 49 -17.16 18.35 -12.85
N ASN A 50 -16.08 18.51 -13.64
CA ASN A 50 -15.67 17.54 -14.66
C ASN A 50 -15.34 16.17 -14.04
N LEU A 51 -14.67 16.14 -12.89
CA LEU A 51 -14.33 14.90 -12.18
C LEU A 51 -15.58 14.06 -11.84
N PHE A 52 -16.67 14.72 -11.43
CA PHE A 52 -17.92 14.06 -11.01
C PHE A 52 -18.96 13.89 -12.13
N SER A 53 -18.88 14.68 -13.21
CA SER A 53 -19.80 14.61 -14.36
C SER A 53 -19.36 13.65 -15.46
N GLY A 54 -18.33 12.82 -15.21
CA GLY A 54 -17.83 11.88 -16.21
C GLY A 54 -16.87 12.50 -17.23
N GLY A 55 -16.39 13.73 -16.99
CA GLY A 55 -15.43 14.40 -17.87
C GLY A 55 -13.97 13.94 -17.71
N MET A 56 -13.72 12.91 -16.89
CA MET A 56 -12.38 12.30 -16.80
C MET A 56 -12.04 11.61 -18.12
N SER A 57 -10.76 11.71 -18.51
CA SER A 57 -10.27 10.95 -19.67
C SER A 57 -10.46 9.45 -19.44
N GLY A 58 -10.90 8.70 -20.45
CA GLY A 58 -11.09 7.25 -20.35
C GLY A 58 -9.83 6.53 -19.88
N SER A 59 -8.65 7.04 -20.23
CA SER A 59 -7.36 6.52 -19.78
C SER A 59 -7.12 6.68 -18.30
N LEU A 60 -7.52 7.82 -17.69
CA LEU A 60 -7.43 8.02 -16.25
C LEU A 60 -8.38 7.11 -15.48
N VAL A 61 -9.64 6.97 -15.95
CA VAL A 61 -10.61 6.05 -15.36
C VAL A 61 -10.10 4.62 -15.40
N SER A 62 -9.58 4.19 -16.54
CA SER A 62 -8.97 2.86 -16.68
C SER A 62 -7.79 2.66 -15.75
N ALA A 63 -6.91 3.66 -15.58
CA ALA A 63 -5.77 3.58 -14.68
C ALA A 63 -6.21 3.44 -13.21
N ILE A 64 -7.25 4.15 -12.78
CA ILE A 64 -7.84 4.02 -11.43
C ILE A 64 -8.42 2.62 -11.24
N GLN A 65 -9.22 2.15 -12.19
CA GLN A 65 -9.82 0.81 -12.14
C GLN A 65 -8.76 -0.28 -12.08
N ASN A 66 -7.73 -0.19 -12.94
CA ASN A 66 -6.62 -1.14 -12.96
C ASN A 66 -5.90 -1.18 -11.61
N THR A 67 -5.61 -0.01 -11.02
CA THR A 67 -4.96 0.07 -9.70
C THR A 67 -5.77 -0.66 -8.64
N ILE A 68 -7.08 -0.41 -8.57
CA ILE A 68 -7.95 -1.03 -7.57
C ILE A 68 -8.05 -2.54 -7.79
N VAL A 69 -8.23 -2.99 -9.04
CA VAL A 69 -8.35 -4.41 -9.38
C VAL A 69 -7.05 -5.16 -9.06
N ILE A 70 -5.91 -4.61 -9.47
CA ILE A 70 -4.58 -5.19 -9.19
C ILE A 70 -4.35 -5.24 -7.69
N ALA A 71 -4.60 -4.14 -6.97
CA ALA A 71 -4.37 -4.07 -5.54
C ALA A 71 -5.25 -5.05 -4.76
N LEU A 72 -6.54 -5.17 -5.09
CA LEU A 72 -7.44 -6.12 -4.44
C LEU A 72 -7.07 -7.57 -4.74
N ALA A 73 -6.78 -7.90 -6.00
CA ALA A 73 -6.40 -9.23 -6.40
C ALA A 73 -5.07 -9.65 -5.74
N ALA A 74 -4.04 -8.82 -5.88
CA ALA A 74 -2.72 -9.11 -5.33
C ALA A 74 -2.72 -9.18 -3.80
N SER A 75 -3.35 -8.23 -3.10
CA SER A 75 -3.41 -8.23 -1.64
C SER A 75 -4.18 -9.43 -1.09
N THR A 76 -5.26 -9.84 -1.75
CA THR A 76 -6.04 -11.01 -1.36
C THR A 76 -5.20 -12.29 -1.49
N ILE A 77 -4.57 -12.49 -2.65
CA ILE A 77 -3.71 -13.66 -2.89
C ILE A 77 -2.51 -13.65 -1.94
N ALA A 78 -1.83 -12.52 -1.81
CA ALA A 78 -0.69 -12.37 -0.91
C ALA A 78 -1.08 -12.62 0.56
N THR A 79 -2.27 -12.19 0.99
CA THR A 79 -2.77 -12.42 2.36
C THR A 79 -3.00 -13.90 2.62
N VAL A 80 -3.58 -14.62 1.69
CA VAL A 80 -3.78 -16.07 1.82
C VAL A 80 -2.43 -16.80 1.87
N LEU A 81 -1.57 -16.54 0.89
CA LEU A 81 -0.24 -17.18 0.81
C LEU A 81 0.65 -16.82 2.00
N GLY A 82 0.71 -15.55 2.38
CA GLY A 82 1.51 -15.08 3.50
C GLY A 82 1.02 -15.59 4.86
N SER A 83 -0.29 -15.72 5.04
CA SER A 83 -0.85 -16.31 6.26
C SER A 83 -0.53 -17.81 6.37
N ILE A 84 -0.66 -18.56 5.27
CA ILE A 84 -0.29 -19.98 5.21
C ILE A 84 1.22 -20.12 5.47
N ALA A 85 2.04 -19.30 4.81
CA ALA A 85 3.48 -19.28 5.00
C ALA A 85 3.87 -18.96 6.46
N ALA A 86 3.23 -17.95 7.08
CA ALA A 86 3.49 -17.59 8.48
C ALA A 86 3.18 -18.75 9.44
N ILE A 87 2.03 -19.44 9.26
CA ILE A 87 1.69 -20.61 10.06
C ILE A 87 2.69 -21.74 9.84
N GLY A 88 3.09 -21.99 8.59
CA GLY A 88 4.11 -22.98 8.27
C GLY A 88 5.47 -22.66 8.91
N ILE A 89 5.94 -21.43 8.80
CA ILE A 89 7.19 -20.96 9.39
C ILE A 89 7.15 -21.06 10.93
N TYR A 90 6.02 -20.74 11.55
CA TYR A 90 5.85 -20.81 12.99
C TYR A 90 6.04 -22.24 13.51
N ASN A 91 5.56 -23.25 12.79
CA ASN A 91 5.65 -24.66 13.16
C ASN A 91 7.00 -25.31 12.82
N MET A 92 7.93 -24.61 12.15
CA MET A 92 9.25 -25.14 11.82
C MET A 92 10.18 -25.20 13.03
N ARG A 93 11.18 -26.11 12.96
CA ARG A 93 12.29 -26.15 13.91
C ARG A 93 13.05 -24.83 13.95
N SER A 94 13.58 -24.44 15.10
CA SER A 94 14.21 -23.13 15.35
C SER A 94 15.24 -22.73 14.29
N ARG A 95 16.08 -23.62 13.81
CA ARG A 95 17.09 -23.33 12.78
C ARG A 95 16.45 -23.01 11.43
N SER A 96 15.52 -23.85 10.97
CA SER A 96 14.81 -23.66 9.70
C SER A 96 13.94 -22.41 9.75
N ARG A 97 13.25 -22.17 10.86
CA ARG A 97 12.45 -20.96 11.09
C ARG A 97 13.31 -19.70 10.91
N LYS A 98 14.49 -19.63 11.57
CA LYS A 98 15.39 -18.47 11.44
C LYS A 98 15.85 -18.26 10.00
N ALA A 99 16.25 -19.34 9.30
CA ALA A 99 16.72 -19.26 7.91
C ALA A 99 15.59 -18.78 6.97
N ILE A 100 14.39 -19.35 7.06
CA ILE A 100 13.27 -18.96 6.18
C ILE A 100 12.75 -17.57 6.50
N THR A 101 12.68 -17.19 7.79
CA THR A 101 12.34 -15.81 8.17
C THR A 101 13.37 -14.81 7.64
N PHE A 102 14.65 -15.15 7.67
CA PHE A 102 15.70 -14.31 7.08
C PHE A 102 15.49 -14.15 5.57
N LEU A 103 15.26 -15.26 4.84
CA LEU A 103 14.98 -15.23 3.40
C LEU A 103 13.70 -14.44 3.07
N ASN A 104 12.66 -14.60 3.87
CA ASN A 104 11.41 -13.82 3.73
C ASN A 104 11.64 -12.32 3.90
N ASN A 105 12.62 -11.92 4.71
CA ASN A 105 12.88 -10.51 4.99
C ASN A 105 13.81 -9.85 3.96
N ILE A 106 14.49 -10.62 3.09
CA ILE A 106 15.37 -10.06 2.04
C ILE A 106 14.62 -9.09 1.13
N PRO A 107 13.41 -9.40 0.59
CA PRO A 107 12.67 -8.47 -0.24
C PRO A 107 12.29 -7.16 0.46
N LEU A 108 12.13 -7.16 1.79
CA LEU A 108 11.77 -5.96 2.57
C LEU A 108 12.89 -4.91 2.61
N ILE A 109 14.13 -5.33 2.38
CA ILE A 109 15.32 -4.47 2.40
C ILE A 109 15.71 -4.07 0.98
N ASN A 110 15.25 -4.84 -0.02
CA ASN A 110 15.60 -4.63 -1.41
C ASN A 110 14.84 -3.44 -2.01
N PRO A 111 15.48 -2.51 -2.73
CA PRO A 111 14.78 -1.45 -3.44
C PRO A 111 13.76 -1.99 -4.44
N ASP A 112 12.57 -1.40 -4.48
CA ASP A 112 11.45 -1.85 -5.34
C ASP A 112 11.82 -1.90 -6.83
N ILE A 113 12.68 -0.97 -7.29
CA ILE A 113 13.21 -0.95 -8.65
C ILE A 113 13.96 -2.24 -8.98
N ILE A 114 14.83 -2.72 -8.07
CA ILE A 114 15.60 -3.96 -8.28
C ILE A 114 14.65 -5.16 -8.30
N THR A 115 13.67 -5.18 -7.41
CA THR A 115 12.62 -6.21 -7.38
C THR A 115 11.84 -6.22 -8.70
N GLY A 116 11.40 -5.05 -9.17
CA GLY A 116 10.68 -4.91 -10.43
C GLY A 116 11.47 -5.40 -11.65
N ILE A 117 12.74 -4.98 -11.76
CA ILE A 117 13.63 -5.44 -12.85
C ILE A 117 13.87 -6.94 -12.77
N SER A 118 14.11 -7.48 -11.59
CA SER A 118 14.37 -8.92 -11.40
C SER A 118 13.17 -9.76 -11.81
N LEU A 119 11.95 -9.35 -11.42
CA LEU A 119 10.71 -10.02 -11.81
C LEU A 119 10.44 -9.89 -13.30
N PHE A 120 10.71 -8.72 -13.90
CA PHE A 120 10.62 -8.52 -15.35
C PHE A 120 11.53 -9.52 -16.08
N LEU A 121 12.81 -9.60 -15.70
CA LEU A 121 13.75 -10.53 -16.33
C LEU A 121 13.33 -11.99 -16.15
N LEU A 122 12.80 -12.34 -14.97
CA LEU A 122 12.26 -13.68 -14.72
C LEU A 122 11.07 -14.00 -15.65
N PHE A 123 10.11 -13.08 -15.80
CA PHE A 123 8.97 -13.29 -16.69
C PHE A 123 9.38 -13.40 -18.15
N VAL A 124 10.35 -12.58 -18.60
CA VAL A 124 10.92 -12.69 -19.95
C VAL A 124 11.60 -14.05 -20.16
N TRP A 125 12.39 -14.50 -19.19
CA TRP A 125 13.08 -15.80 -19.25
C TRP A 125 12.08 -16.97 -19.29
N LEU A 126 10.95 -16.87 -18.55
CA LEU A 126 9.89 -17.87 -18.54
C LEU A 126 8.98 -17.80 -19.79
N GLY A 127 9.17 -16.83 -20.69
CA GLY A 127 8.32 -16.63 -21.86
C GLY A 127 6.89 -16.16 -21.53
N VAL A 128 6.69 -15.58 -20.32
CA VAL A 128 5.38 -15.07 -19.90
C VAL A 128 5.13 -13.70 -20.54
N SER A 129 4.05 -13.55 -21.29
CA SER A 129 3.64 -12.27 -21.84
C SER A 129 3.26 -11.30 -20.74
N GLN A 130 3.82 -10.08 -20.81
CA GLN A 130 3.59 -9.04 -19.80
C GLN A 130 2.17 -8.48 -19.90
N GLY A 131 1.61 -8.08 -18.75
CA GLY A 131 0.27 -7.55 -18.65
C GLY A 131 -0.30 -7.67 -17.24
N TYR A 132 -1.62 -7.80 -17.11
CA TYR A 132 -2.30 -7.94 -15.82
C TYR A 132 -1.75 -9.08 -14.98
N THR A 133 -1.52 -10.24 -15.58
CA THR A 133 -1.04 -11.43 -14.86
C THR A 133 0.34 -11.20 -14.24
N THR A 134 1.28 -10.63 -15.00
CA THR A 134 2.63 -10.37 -14.52
C THR A 134 2.66 -9.29 -13.44
N VAL A 135 1.84 -8.24 -13.57
CA VAL A 135 1.71 -7.21 -12.53
C VAL A 135 1.13 -7.82 -11.26
N ILE A 136 0.02 -8.56 -11.34
CA ILE A 136 -0.60 -9.19 -10.15
C ILE A 136 0.38 -10.15 -9.48
N LEU A 137 1.05 -11.02 -10.25
CA LEU A 137 2.04 -11.96 -9.69
C LEU A 137 3.21 -11.24 -9.04
N ALA A 138 3.72 -10.17 -9.66
CA ALA A 138 4.78 -9.36 -9.10
C ALA A 138 4.36 -8.73 -7.78
N HIS A 139 3.16 -8.15 -7.72
CA HIS A 139 2.59 -7.59 -6.51
C HIS A 139 2.38 -8.64 -5.41
N VAL A 140 1.92 -9.84 -5.76
CA VAL A 140 1.83 -10.96 -4.81
C VAL A 140 3.18 -11.29 -4.21
N VAL A 141 4.22 -11.38 -5.05
CA VAL A 141 5.58 -11.74 -4.61
C VAL A 141 6.11 -10.70 -3.61
N PHE A 142 6.04 -9.41 -3.92
CA PHE A 142 6.60 -8.41 -3.01
C PHE A 142 5.71 -8.13 -1.79
N CYS A 143 4.38 -8.31 -1.87
CA CYS A 143 3.46 -8.11 -0.76
C CYS A 143 3.49 -9.26 0.26
N THR A 144 3.72 -10.50 -0.17
CA THR A 144 3.67 -11.70 0.69
C THR A 144 4.56 -11.59 1.94
N PRO A 145 5.83 -11.12 1.87
CA PRO A 145 6.67 -10.95 3.05
C PRO A 145 6.09 -10.01 4.10
N TYR A 146 5.40 -8.96 3.70
CA TYR A 146 4.76 -8.02 4.62
C TYR A 146 3.57 -8.64 5.35
N VAL A 147 2.84 -9.55 4.69
CA VAL A 147 1.77 -10.32 5.34
C VAL A 147 2.38 -11.24 6.38
N VAL A 148 3.43 -11.99 6.05
CA VAL A 148 4.15 -12.85 7.01
C VAL A 148 4.60 -12.04 8.22
N LEU A 149 5.19 -10.85 7.98
CA LEU A 149 5.64 -9.93 9.04
C LEU A 149 4.47 -9.46 9.93
N SER A 150 3.27 -9.29 9.38
CA SER A 150 2.08 -8.86 10.13
C SER A 150 1.43 -9.98 10.94
N VAL A 151 1.46 -11.21 10.43
CA VAL A 151 0.84 -12.39 11.06
C VAL A 151 1.74 -13.03 12.11
N MET A 152 3.06 -13.08 11.87
CA MET A 152 4.02 -13.75 12.75
C MET A 152 3.98 -13.30 14.22
N PRO A 153 3.87 -11.99 14.56
CA PRO A 153 3.76 -11.55 15.95
C PRO A 153 2.52 -12.09 16.67
N ARG A 154 1.42 -12.28 15.95
CA ARG A 154 0.19 -12.87 16.53
C ARG A 154 0.39 -14.34 16.85
N LEU A 155 1.01 -15.10 15.95
CA LEU A 155 1.36 -16.50 16.21
C LEU A 155 2.32 -16.65 17.40
N THR A 156 3.31 -15.77 17.51
CA THR A 156 4.30 -15.85 18.61
C THR A 156 3.76 -15.37 19.95
N SER A 157 2.72 -14.53 19.98
CA SER A 157 2.07 -14.06 21.21
C SER A 157 0.95 -14.99 21.69
N MET A 158 0.54 -15.96 20.87
CA MET A 158 -0.47 -16.94 21.22
C MET A 158 0.05 -17.95 22.24
N ASN A 159 -0.83 -18.47 23.10
CA ASN A 159 -0.45 -19.55 24.00
C ASN A 159 -0.04 -20.79 23.18
N PRO A 160 1.20 -21.32 23.35
CA PRO A 160 1.69 -22.44 22.54
C PRO A 160 0.85 -23.70 22.68
N ASN A 161 0.21 -23.91 23.82
CA ASN A 161 -0.57 -25.12 24.12
C ASN A 161 -2.02 -25.08 23.60
N ILE A 162 -2.47 -23.95 23.02
CA ILE A 162 -3.88 -23.78 22.59
C ILE A 162 -4.25 -24.76 21.47
N TYR A 163 -3.30 -25.08 20.59
CA TYR A 163 -3.50 -26.04 19.52
C TYR A 163 -3.63 -27.47 20.06
N GLU A 164 -2.74 -27.89 20.97
CA GLU A 164 -2.76 -29.20 21.59
C GLU A 164 -4.02 -29.36 22.44
N ALA A 165 -4.39 -28.35 23.22
CA ALA A 165 -5.64 -28.40 24.00
C ALA A 165 -6.89 -28.59 23.12
N ALA A 166 -6.91 -28.02 21.92
CA ALA A 166 -8.00 -28.23 20.96
C ALA A 166 -8.03 -29.68 20.45
N LEU A 167 -6.87 -30.31 20.21
CA LEU A 167 -6.77 -31.71 19.81
C LEU A 167 -7.21 -32.64 20.94
N ASP A 168 -6.82 -32.35 22.19
CA ASP A 168 -7.22 -33.14 23.39
C ASP A 168 -8.74 -33.11 23.62
N LEU A 169 -9.40 -32.00 23.22
CA LEU A 169 -10.86 -31.89 23.22
C LEU A 169 -11.54 -32.58 22.01
N GLY A 170 -10.78 -33.36 21.23
CA GLY A 170 -11.31 -34.15 20.11
C GLY A 170 -11.42 -33.37 18.78
N ALA A 171 -10.86 -32.19 18.65
CA ALA A 171 -10.83 -31.49 17.38
C ALA A 171 -9.84 -32.16 16.42
N THR A 172 -10.21 -32.28 15.14
CA THR A 172 -9.25 -32.67 14.11
C THR A 172 -8.24 -31.54 13.87
N PRO A 173 -7.02 -31.78 13.32
CA PRO A 173 -6.02 -30.75 13.01
C PRO A 173 -6.58 -29.60 12.19
N PHE A 174 -7.43 -29.88 11.20
CA PHE A 174 -8.08 -28.87 10.38
C PHE A 174 -9.10 -28.04 11.17
N GLN A 175 -9.84 -28.69 12.08
CA GLN A 175 -10.79 -28.00 12.96
C GLN A 175 -10.06 -27.09 13.95
N ALA A 176 -8.97 -27.55 14.57
CA ALA A 176 -8.13 -26.77 15.46
C ALA A 176 -7.54 -25.52 14.71
N LEU A 177 -7.04 -25.73 13.48
CA LEU A 177 -6.56 -24.62 12.65
C LEU A 177 -7.68 -23.61 12.37
N ARG A 178 -8.84 -24.07 11.88
CA ARG A 178 -9.92 -23.19 11.42
C ARG A 178 -10.67 -22.51 12.56
N LYS A 179 -10.93 -23.23 13.67
CA LYS A 179 -11.77 -22.74 14.78
C LYS A 179 -10.98 -22.07 15.90
N VAL A 180 -9.68 -22.34 15.99
CA VAL A 180 -8.83 -21.82 17.09
C VAL A 180 -7.74 -20.90 16.53
N ILE A 181 -6.85 -21.43 15.68
CA ILE A 181 -5.66 -20.66 15.22
C ILE A 181 -6.05 -19.48 14.34
N ILE A 182 -6.86 -19.70 13.29
CA ILE A 182 -7.23 -18.62 12.34
C ILE A 182 -7.98 -17.48 13.04
N PRO A 183 -8.97 -17.70 13.92
CA PRO A 183 -9.61 -16.62 14.66
C PRO A 183 -8.64 -15.84 15.56
N GLU A 184 -7.69 -16.50 16.20
CA GLU A 184 -6.70 -15.88 17.08
C GLU A 184 -5.75 -14.95 16.31
N ILE A 185 -5.30 -15.37 15.13
CA ILE A 185 -4.41 -14.57 14.27
C ILE A 185 -5.15 -13.63 13.34
N LYS A 186 -6.48 -13.63 13.31
CA LYS A 186 -7.31 -12.78 12.42
C LYS A 186 -6.93 -11.29 12.43
N PRO A 187 -6.62 -10.66 13.58
CA PRO A 187 -6.16 -9.27 13.57
C PRO A 187 -4.86 -9.07 12.77
N GLY A 188 -3.94 -10.05 12.82
CA GLY A 188 -2.70 -10.05 12.02
C GLY A 188 -2.96 -10.22 10.53
N ILE A 189 -3.91 -11.10 10.16
CA ILE A 189 -4.33 -11.33 8.77
C ILE A 189 -4.93 -10.05 8.19
N ILE A 190 -5.84 -9.38 8.93
CA ILE A 190 -6.46 -8.13 8.50
C ILE A 190 -5.41 -7.03 8.35
N SER A 191 -4.49 -6.90 9.31
CA SER A 191 -3.39 -5.92 9.22
C SER A 191 -2.48 -6.21 8.03
N GLY A 192 -2.18 -7.47 7.76
CA GLY A 192 -1.41 -7.91 6.59
C GLY A 192 -2.10 -7.57 5.27
N PHE A 193 -3.42 -7.80 5.19
CA PHE A 193 -4.21 -7.42 4.02
C PHE A 193 -4.18 -5.91 3.77
N ILE A 194 -4.45 -5.11 4.80
CA ILE A 194 -4.47 -3.64 4.69
C ILE A 194 -3.09 -3.13 4.26
N LEU A 195 -2.02 -3.65 4.86
CA LEU A 195 -0.65 -3.27 4.50
C LEU A 195 -0.33 -3.63 3.05
N SER A 196 -0.61 -4.88 2.62
CA SER A 196 -0.42 -5.33 1.25
C SER A 196 -1.23 -4.52 0.24
N PHE A 197 -2.48 -4.21 0.57
CA PHE A 197 -3.35 -3.39 -0.27
C PHE A 197 -2.79 -1.97 -0.43
N THR A 198 -2.34 -1.36 0.66
CA THR A 198 -1.74 -0.02 0.64
C THR A 198 -0.45 -0.01 -0.19
N LEU A 199 0.44 -0.98 0.01
CA LEU A 199 1.68 -1.10 -0.76
C LEU A 199 1.41 -1.32 -2.25
N SER A 200 0.39 -2.12 -2.59
CA SER A 200 0.04 -2.39 -3.98
C SER A 200 -0.59 -1.19 -4.70
N ILE A 201 -1.38 -0.36 -4.00
CA ILE A 201 -1.94 0.87 -4.58
C ILE A 201 -0.85 1.90 -4.88
N ASP A 202 0.11 2.05 -3.97
CA ASP A 202 1.14 3.08 -4.03
C ASP A 202 2.33 2.67 -4.93
N ASP A 203 2.38 1.39 -5.36
CA ASP A 203 3.49 0.90 -6.15
C ASP A 203 3.58 1.58 -7.52
N PHE A 204 4.78 2.00 -7.83
CA PHE A 204 5.16 2.53 -9.13
C PHE A 204 6.19 1.64 -9.83
N ALA A 205 7.24 1.26 -9.10
CA ALA A 205 8.42 0.65 -9.71
C ALA A 205 8.14 -0.75 -10.24
N VAL A 206 7.52 -1.62 -9.43
CA VAL A 206 7.21 -2.98 -9.83
C VAL A 206 6.21 -2.98 -10.98
N SER A 207 5.15 -2.17 -10.88
CA SER A 207 4.17 -1.98 -11.95
C SER A 207 4.81 -1.52 -13.26
N LEU A 208 5.71 -0.52 -13.21
CA LEU A 208 6.35 0.03 -14.39
C LEU A 208 7.11 -1.02 -15.20
N PHE A 209 7.86 -1.90 -14.52
CA PHE A 209 8.66 -2.92 -15.18
C PHE A 209 7.85 -4.14 -15.62
N THR A 210 6.74 -4.46 -14.94
CA THR A 210 6.00 -5.71 -15.19
C THR A 210 4.73 -5.54 -16.02
N LYS A 211 4.26 -4.31 -16.27
CA LYS A 211 3.04 -4.05 -17.06
C LYS A 211 3.18 -4.29 -18.56
N GLY A 212 4.40 -4.28 -19.08
CA GLY A 212 4.67 -4.38 -20.52
C GLY A 212 4.20 -3.16 -21.33
N ASN A 213 4.07 -3.37 -22.65
CA ASN A 213 3.73 -2.32 -23.62
C ASN A 213 2.28 -2.42 -24.15
N ILE A 214 1.40 -3.16 -23.46
CA ILE A 214 0.02 -3.42 -23.93
C ILE A 214 -0.98 -2.32 -23.57
N GLY A 215 -0.51 -1.15 -23.12
CA GLY A 215 -1.40 -0.04 -22.73
C GLY A 215 -1.97 -0.17 -21.32
N LEU A 216 -1.55 -1.17 -20.53
CA LEU A 216 -1.90 -1.27 -19.11
C LEU A 216 -1.22 -0.16 -18.31
N GLU A 217 -2.02 0.68 -17.67
CA GLU A 217 -1.54 1.72 -16.78
C GLU A 217 -2.20 1.56 -15.40
N THR A 218 -1.39 1.67 -14.33
CA THR A 218 -1.86 1.96 -12.98
C THR A 218 -1.88 3.47 -12.78
N LEU A 219 -2.52 3.96 -11.72
CA LEU A 219 -2.58 5.40 -11.46
C LEU A 219 -1.17 6.03 -11.35
N SER A 220 -0.25 5.37 -10.64
CA SER A 220 1.13 5.82 -10.47
C SER A 220 1.91 5.84 -11.80
N THR A 221 1.78 4.80 -12.63
CA THR A 221 2.44 4.77 -13.95
C THR A 221 1.79 5.74 -14.93
N PHE A 222 0.47 5.96 -14.84
CA PHE A 222 -0.24 6.97 -15.62
C PHE A 222 0.24 8.39 -15.28
N ILE A 223 0.30 8.74 -14.01
CA ILE A 223 0.81 10.06 -13.55
C ILE A 223 2.24 10.27 -14.05
N TYR A 224 3.09 9.25 -13.96
CA TYR A 224 4.46 9.33 -14.45
C TYR A 224 4.54 9.54 -15.95
N SER A 225 3.76 8.78 -16.74
CA SER A 225 3.74 8.90 -18.20
C SER A 225 3.21 10.25 -18.65
N ASP A 226 2.23 10.78 -17.93
CA ASP A 226 1.62 12.09 -18.19
C ASP A 226 2.58 13.23 -17.87
N ALA A 227 3.26 13.17 -16.73
CA ALA A 227 4.29 14.13 -16.34
C ALA A 227 5.45 14.20 -17.35
N ARG A 228 5.84 13.06 -17.93
CA ARG A 228 6.88 13.02 -18.98
C ARG A 228 6.47 13.66 -20.30
N LYS A 229 5.18 13.76 -20.60
CA LYS A 229 4.65 14.41 -21.81
C LYS A 229 4.62 15.94 -21.72
N GLY A 230 5.10 16.51 -20.60
CA GLY A 230 5.26 17.96 -20.42
C GLY A 230 4.14 18.65 -19.66
N GLY A 231 3.30 17.93 -18.95
CA GLY A 231 2.28 18.51 -18.08
C GLY A 231 1.45 17.45 -17.36
N LEU A 232 0.98 17.76 -16.15
CA LEU A 232 0.01 16.92 -15.48
C LEU A 232 -1.39 17.23 -16.02
N THR A 233 -2.10 16.19 -16.44
CA THR A 233 -3.52 16.27 -16.80
C THR A 233 -4.27 17.05 -15.71
N PRO A 234 -5.00 18.14 -16.07
CA PRO A 234 -5.62 19.03 -15.08
C PRO A 234 -6.50 18.31 -14.05
N GLU A 235 -7.17 17.24 -14.45
CA GLU A 235 -8.07 16.42 -13.62
C GLU A 235 -7.33 15.68 -12.49
N LEU A 236 -6.03 15.46 -12.62
CA LEU A 236 -5.21 14.86 -11.55
C LEU A 236 -5.08 15.76 -10.32
N ARG A 237 -5.18 17.08 -10.48
CA ARG A 237 -5.03 18.05 -9.38
C ARG A 237 -6.18 17.95 -8.38
N PRO A 238 -7.47 18.06 -8.79
CA PRO A 238 -8.58 17.87 -7.86
C PRO A 238 -8.65 16.45 -7.32
N LEU A 239 -8.31 15.42 -8.11
CA LEU A 239 -8.26 14.05 -7.65
C LEU A 239 -7.24 13.87 -6.51
N SER A 240 -6.00 14.33 -6.70
CA SER A 240 -4.94 14.29 -5.67
C SER A 240 -5.34 15.09 -4.43
N THR A 241 -5.95 16.25 -4.61
CA THR A 241 -6.42 17.10 -3.51
C THR A 241 -7.50 16.41 -2.68
N ILE A 242 -8.50 15.78 -3.33
CA ILE A 242 -9.57 15.03 -2.64
C ILE A 242 -8.96 13.87 -1.86
N ILE A 243 -8.07 13.07 -2.48
CA ILE A 243 -7.42 11.94 -1.80
C ILE A 243 -6.65 12.44 -0.57
N PHE A 244 -5.83 13.48 -0.74
CA PHE A 244 -5.03 14.04 0.36
C PHE A 244 -5.91 14.53 1.52
N VAL A 245 -6.94 15.33 1.23
CA VAL A 245 -7.85 15.87 2.24
C VAL A 245 -8.61 14.73 2.94
N THR A 246 -9.06 13.72 2.19
CA THR A 246 -9.76 12.55 2.75
C THR A 246 -8.85 11.80 3.73
N VAL A 247 -7.62 11.50 3.34
CA VAL A 247 -6.65 10.82 4.20
C VAL A 247 -6.33 11.66 5.43
N LEU A 248 -6.11 12.96 5.27
CA LEU A 248 -5.83 13.89 6.37
C LEU A 248 -6.98 13.92 7.38
N VAL A 249 -8.23 14.03 6.90
CA VAL A 249 -9.42 14.03 7.77
C VAL A 249 -9.57 12.70 8.50
N LEU A 250 -9.37 11.57 7.81
CA LEU A 250 -9.41 10.25 8.45
C LEU A 250 -8.35 10.11 9.54
N LEU A 251 -7.11 10.53 9.27
CA LEU A 251 -6.03 10.51 10.28
C LEU A 251 -6.36 11.39 11.49
N LEU A 252 -6.91 12.58 11.28
CA LEU A 252 -7.33 13.46 12.37
C LEU A 252 -8.45 12.84 13.21
N ILE A 253 -9.42 12.17 12.59
CA ILE A 253 -10.52 11.49 13.30
C ILE A 253 -9.97 10.32 14.13
N ILE A 254 -9.10 9.50 13.53
CA ILE A 254 -8.49 8.35 14.22
C ILE A 254 -7.65 8.81 15.41
N ASN A 255 -6.80 9.82 15.21
CA ASN A 255 -5.95 10.35 16.27
C ASN A 255 -6.75 10.92 17.45
N ARG A 256 -7.81 11.67 17.16
CA ARG A 256 -8.72 12.19 18.21
C ARG A 256 -9.41 11.07 18.99
N ARG A 257 -9.78 9.96 18.34
CA ARG A 257 -10.37 8.80 19.03
C ARG A 257 -9.37 8.11 19.95
N GLN A 258 -8.12 7.95 19.53
CA GLN A 258 -7.07 7.33 20.33
C GLN A 258 -6.71 8.15 21.57
N THR A 259 -6.64 9.47 21.45
CA THR A 259 -6.39 10.38 22.59
C THR A 259 -7.51 10.28 23.62
N LYS A 260 -8.79 10.32 23.20
CA LYS A 260 -9.94 10.16 24.12
C LYS A 260 -9.99 8.81 24.83
N THR A 261 -9.48 7.76 24.23
CA THR A 261 -9.43 6.42 24.86
C THR A 261 -8.30 6.36 25.89
N ARG A 262 -7.16 7.00 25.64
CA ARG A 262 -6.06 7.13 26.61
C ARG A 262 -6.46 7.92 27.86
N ASP A 263 -7.14 9.07 27.66
CA ASP A 263 -7.59 9.94 28.76
C ASP A 263 -8.67 9.29 29.64
N LYS A 264 -9.36 8.24 29.15
CA LYS A 264 -10.32 7.46 29.94
C LYS A 264 -9.70 6.30 30.71
N LEU A 265 -8.46 5.93 30.41
CA LEU A 265 -7.72 4.84 31.05
C LEU A 265 -6.62 5.35 32.02
N ALA A 266 -6.37 6.67 32.03
CA ALA A 266 -5.51 7.37 32.97
C ALA A 266 -6.34 8.03 34.08
#